data_d4b5a88af651c08b4b040a188d52beba
#
_entry.id   d4b5a88af651c08b4b040a188d52beba
#
_cell.length_a   1.000
_cell.length_b   1.000
_cell.length_c   1.000
_cell.angle_alpha   90.00
_cell.angle_beta   90.00
_cell.angle_gamma   90.00
#
_symmetry.space_group_name_H-M   'P 1'
#
loop_
_entity.id
_entity.type
_entity.pdbx_description
1 polymer ?
#
loop_
_entity_poly.entity_id
_entity_poly.type
_entity_poly.pdbx_seq_one_letter_code
_entity_poly.pdbx_strand_id
1 'polypeptide(L)'
;MPFRPRAEIRIELEPDEAPPGDSVEVAIRVVPGDDLELVEGRIDLVYENEYTYRTRRYSYLTKLSSVRDETVTDVVVEESARFLEAGALVADTPYEDAVTLTVPESAAPSAEGEITSVRWWAIATLVRQRGRDLRGYAELTVLSEAGQELGPAVVATHRDCELSFELDRDDFGPGDIVEGTLVATPIRACAVREVRVELIRHEEVPRDEGNAVDVTEDEATLAEGVSLSPGLPHEWPFRLDLPEIVVPSLRSDQSRVTCSWQGSARGDCARTIESHCRSMFTAHRRRIAA
;
A
#
# COMPACT_ATOMS: atom_id res chain seq x y z
N MET A 1 17.74 5.85 41.54
CA MET A 1 17.42 5.42 40.18
C MET A 1 18.68 5.63 39.35
N PRO A 2 19.16 4.66 38.58
CA PRO A 2 20.30 4.92 37.70
C PRO A 2 19.93 5.99 36.69
N PHE A 3 20.74 7.01 36.60
CA PHE A 3 20.61 8.07 35.61
C PHE A 3 20.65 7.46 34.21
N ARG A 4 19.59 7.64 33.41
CA ARG A 4 19.57 7.19 32.02
C ARG A 4 20.18 8.31 31.19
N PRO A 5 21.34 8.10 30.54
CA PRO A 5 21.89 9.06 29.61
C PRO A 5 20.85 9.34 28.54
N ARG A 6 20.60 10.60 28.30
CA ARG A 6 19.69 11.08 27.28
C ARG A 6 20.50 11.65 26.13
N ALA A 7 20.06 11.43 24.94
CA ALA A 7 20.48 12.17 23.76
C ALA A 7 19.24 12.51 22.96
N GLU A 8 19.22 13.69 22.40
CA GLU A 8 18.27 14.04 21.36
C GLU A 8 18.91 13.68 20.02
N ILE A 9 18.25 12.83 19.23
CA ILE A 9 18.69 12.43 17.89
C ILE A 9 17.65 12.93 16.92
N ARG A 10 18.04 13.84 16.04
CA ARG A 10 17.22 14.33 14.93
C ARG A 10 17.76 13.80 13.63
N ILE A 11 16.85 13.40 12.76
CA ILE A 11 17.13 12.91 11.41
C ILE A 11 16.29 13.74 10.46
N GLU A 12 16.93 14.28 9.46
CA GLU A 12 16.27 15.01 8.37
C GLU A 12 16.60 14.29 7.07
N LEU A 13 15.60 14.04 6.26
CA LEU A 13 15.71 13.33 4.97
C LEU A 13 15.52 14.35 3.84
N GLU A 14 16.40 14.32 2.85
CA GLU A 14 16.27 15.15 1.67
C GLU A 14 16.57 14.34 0.39
N PRO A 15 15.54 14.07 -0.43
CA PRO A 15 14.11 14.32 -0.18
C PRO A 15 13.52 13.36 0.88
N ASP A 16 12.38 13.71 1.49
CA ASP A 16 11.61 12.85 2.40
C ASP A 16 10.66 11.88 1.65
N GLU A 17 10.59 12.02 0.32
CA GLU A 17 9.90 11.14 -0.60
C GLU A 17 10.85 10.73 -1.72
N ALA A 18 10.97 9.43 -2.01
CA ALA A 18 11.85 8.92 -3.05
C ALA A 18 11.24 7.71 -3.78
N PRO A 19 11.39 7.60 -5.11
CA PRO A 19 11.06 6.37 -5.82
C PRO A 19 12.11 5.28 -5.55
N PRO A 20 11.80 4.00 -5.86
CA PRO A 20 12.77 2.93 -5.87
C PRO A 20 14.01 3.28 -6.73
N GLY A 21 15.19 2.90 -6.29
CA GLY A 21 16.46 3.16 -6.95
C GLY A 21 17.08 4.53 -6.66
N ASP A 22 16.32 5.50 -6.14
CA ASP A 22 16.81 6.83 -5.83
C ASP A 22 17.58 6.86 -4.50
N SER A 23 18.44 7.86 -4.39
CA SER A 23 19.23 8.12 -3.17
C SER A 23 18.63 9.25 -2.36
N VAL A 24 18.71 9.11 -1.03
CA VAL A 24 18.23 10.07 -0.04
C VAL A 24 19.40 10.51 0.81
N GLU A 25 19.61 11.81 0.93
CA GLU A 25 20.58 12.37 1.89
C GLU A 25 19.95 12.38 3.28
N VAL A 26 20.67 11.87 4.26
CA VAL A 26 20.23 11.73 5.65
C VAL A 26 21.13 12.57 6.52
N ALA A 27 20.67 13.75 6.93
CA ALA A 27 21.34 14.58 7.90
C ALA A 27 20.99 14.13 9.33
N ILE A 28 22.01 13.88 10.14
CA ILE A 28 21.89 13.36 11.50
C ILE A 28 22.47 14.37 12.47
N ARG A 29 21.67 14.81 13.44
CA ARG A 29 22.11 15.67 14.52
C ARG A 29 21.88 14.97 15.86
N VAL A 30 22.94 14.87 16.65
CA VAL A 30 22.93 14.28 17.99
C VAL A 30 23.32 15.32 19.01
N VAL A 31 22.49 15.54 20.02
CA VAL A 31 22.78 16.39 21.18
C VAL A 31 22.75 15.51 22.43
N PRO A 32 23.92 15.09 22.96
CA PRO A 32 23.99 14.28 24.17
C PRO A 32 23.60 15.09 25.40
N GLY A 33 22.76 14.58 26.28
CA GLY A 33 22.47 15.18 27.58
C GLY A 33 23.47 14.82 28.68
N ASP A 34 24.28 13.78 28.44
CA ASP A 34 25.37 13.31 29.29
C ASP A 34 26.54 12.85 28.41
N ASP A 35 27.73 12.71 28.96
CA ASP A 35 28.86 12.13 28.23
C ASP A 35 28.55 10.69 27.84
N LEU A 36 28.72 10.36 26.56
CA LEU A 36 28.43 9.04 25.99
C LEU A 36 29.70 8.40 25.44
N GLU A 37 30.00 7.18 25.88
CA GLU A 37 31.00 6.33 25.26
C GLU A 37 30.30 5.38 24.24
N LEU A 38 30.69 5.54 22.96
CA LEU A 38 30.08 4.84 21.85
C LEU A 38 31.01 3.80 21.22
N VAL A 39 30.43 2.72 20.75
CA VAL A 39 31.10 1.75 19.88
C VAL A 39 31.01 2.23 18.43
N GLU A 40 29.85 2.74 18.02
CA GLU A 40 29.58 3.32 16.72
C GLU A 40 28.27 4.11 16.70
N GLY A 41 28.10 4.95 15.70
CA GLY A 41 26.80 5.48 15.26
C GLY A 41 26.51 4.97 13.86
N ARG A 42 25.37 4.34 13.67
CA ARG A 42 24.91 3.85 12.36
C ARG A 42 23.51 4.33 12.06
N ILE A 43 23.23 4.43 10.78
CA ILE A 43 21.90 4.69 10.23
C ILE A 43 21.48 3.48 9.40
N ASP A 44 20.28 3.01 9.63
CA ASP A 44 19.70 1.87 8.92
C ASP A 44 18.48 2.36 8.14
N LEU A 45 18.37 2.00 6.85
CA LEU A 45 17.13 2.07 6.09
C LEU A 45 16.36 0.79 6.35
N VAL A 46 15.17 0.93 6.93
CA VAL A 46 14.38 -0.19 7.42
C VAL A 46 13.03 -0.23 6.72
N TYR A 47 12.71 -1.37 6.13
CA TYR A 47 11.42 -1.73 5.61
C TYR A 47 10.59 -2.42 6.70
N GLU A 48 9.38 -1.93 6.94
CA GLU A 48 8.41 -2.51 7.86
C GLU A 48 7.13 -2.84 7.09
N ASN A 49 6.74 -4.11 7.11
CA ASN A 49 5.50 -4.59 6.53
C ASN A 49 4.63 -5.18 7.64
N GLU A 50 3.52 -4.51 7.92
CA GLU A 50 2.53 -4.96 8.89
C GLU A 50 1.26 -5.40 8.16
N TYR A 51 0.71 -6.56 8.52
CA TYR A 51 -0.56 -7.01 7.99
C TYR A 51 -1.37 -7.78 9.01
N THR A 52 -2.69 -7.65 8.91
CA THR A 52 -3.66 -8.31 9.80
C THR A 52 -4.43 -9.38 9.04
N TYR A 53 -4.54 -10.56 9.63
CA TYR A 53 -5.30 -11.66 9.07
C TYR A 53 -6.12 -12.38 10.13
N ARG A 54 -7.20 -13.04 9.69
CA ARG A 54 -8.06 -13.84 10.55
C ARG A 54 -7.53 -15.26 10.69
N THR A 55 -7.49 -15.74 11.91
CA THR A 55 -7.15 -17.15 12.20
C THR A 55 -8.26 -17.81 12.99
N ARG A 56 -8.52 -19.07 12.66
CA ARG A 56 -9.47 -19.89 13.39
C ARG A 56 -8.71 -20.83 14.33
N ARG A 57 -8.85 -20.61 15.64
CA ARG A 57 -8.32 -21.52 16.66
C ARG A 57 -9.41 -22.44 17.19
N TYR A 58 -9.18 -23.75 17.11
CA TYR A 58 -10.01 -24.75 17.75
C TYR A 58 -9.46 -25.09 19.14
N SER A 59 -10.27 -24.94 20.17
CA SER A 59 -9.92 -25.36 21.54
C SER A 59 -10.41 -26.78 21.79
N TYR A 60 -9.50 -27.71 21.96
CA TYR A 60 -9.83 -29.11 22.30
C TYR A 60 -10.50 -29.23 23.67
N LEU A 61 -10.27 -28.31 24.59
CA LEU A 61 -10.86 -28.31 25.94
C LEU A 61 -12.32 -27.86 25.91
N THR A 62 -12.64 -26.83 25.17
CA THR A 62 -14.01 -26.27 25.11
C THR A 62 -14.79 -26.78 23.92
N LYS A 63 -14.16 -27.46 22.97
CA LYS A 63 -14.74 -27.89 21.68
C LYS A 63 -15.35 -26.75 20.87
N LEU A 64 -14.87 -25.52 21.10
CA LEU A 64 -15.31 -24.33 20.39
C LEU A 64 -14.19 -23.83 19.47
N SER A 65 -14.58 -23.32 18.31
CA SER A 65 -13.69 -22.56 17.44
C SER A 65 -13.89 -21.06 17.73
N SER A 66 -12.79 -20.36 17.90
CA SER A 66 -12.77 -18.90 18.00
C SER A 66 -12.04 -18.32 16.79
N VAL A 67 -12.57 -17.23 16.25
CA VAL A 67 -11.91 -16.43 15.22
C VAL A 67 -11.18 -15.29 15.93
N ARG A 68 -9.94 -15.04 15.57
CA ARG A 68 -9.13 -13.93 16.07
C ARG A 68 -8.42 -13.26 14.92
N ASP A 69 -8.29 -11.94 15.02
CA ASP A 69 -7.41 -11.20 14.17
C ASP A 69 -5.99 -11.28 14.76
N GLU A 70 -5.02 -11.65 13.94
CA GLU A 70 -3.59 -11.69 14.27
C GLU A 70 -2.86 -10.70 13.37
N THR A 71 -2.03 -9.86 13.98
CA THR A 71 -1.17 -8.91 13.27
C THR A 71 0.24 -9.47 13.22
N VAL A 72 0.85 -9.40 12.06
CA VAL A 72 2.24 -9.78 11.82
C VAL A 72 2.97 -8.54 11.33
N THR A 73 4.16 -8.30 11.90
CA THR A 73 5.05 -7.23 11.48
C THR A 73 6.38 -7.87 11.07
N ASP A 74 6.72 -7.73 9.80
CA ASP A 74 8.00 -8.13 9.25
C ASP A 74 8.88 -6.88 9.12
N VAL A 75 10.09 -6.91 9.71
CA VAL A 75 11.03 -5.79 9.69
C VAL A 75 12.34 -6.26 9.06
N VAL A 76 12.77 -5.56 8.02
CA VAL A 76 14.01 -5.87 7.29
C VAL A 76 14.88 -4.62 7.21
N VAL A 77 16.18 -4.78 7.51
CA VAL A 77 17.18 -3.75 7.27
C VAL A 77 17.68 -3.92 5.84
N GLU A 78 17.41 -2.95 4.99
CA GLU A 78 17.75 -2.99 3.57
C GLU A 78 19.13 -2.39 3.29
N GLU A 79 19.47 -1.33 3.99
CA GLU A 79 20.77 -0.68 3.89
C GLU A 79 21.24 -0.18 5.25
N SER A 80 22.55 -0.14 5.45
CA SER A 80 23.18 0.38 6.67
C SER A 80 24.42 1.19 6.34
N ALA A 81 24.55 2.38 6.92
CA ALA A 81 25.73 3.20 6.83
C ALA A 81 26.21 3.63 8.23
N ARG A 82 27.52 3.80 8.38
CA ARG A 82 28.10 4.30 9.62
C ARG A 82 28.32 5.81 9.48
N PHE A 83 27.84 6.58 10.45
CA PHE A 83 28.01 8.02 10.50
C PHE A 83 28.95 8.46 11.65
N LEU A 84 29.27 7.57 12.61
CA LEU A 84 30.16 7.88 13.73
C LEU A 84 30.99 6.66 14.10
N GLU A 85 32.30 6.82 14.16
CA GLU A 85 33.23 5.81 14.66
C GLU A 85 33.20 5.72 16.18
N ALA A 86 33.87 4.69 16.72
CA ALA A 86 34.03 4.54 18.18
C ALA A 86 34.66 5.78 18.80
N GLY A 87 34.08 6.28 19.89
CA GLY A 87 34.55 7.49 20.54
C GLY A 87 33.63 7.97 21.65
N ALA A 88 33.86 9.18 22.11
CA ALA A 88 33.05 9.83 23.12
C ALA A 88 32.34 11.05 22.57
N LEU A 89 31.06 11.20 22.88
CA LEU A 89 30.34 12.46 22.70
C LEU A 89 30.24 13.17 24.05
N VAL A 90 30.54 14.45 24.03
CA VAL A 90 30.53 15.30 25.23
C VAL A 90 29.13 15.87 25.43
N ALA A 91 28.67 15.91 26.67
CA ALA A 91 27.36 16.45 27.02
C ALA A 91 27.18 17.86 26.44
N ASP A 92 25.96 18.16 26.00
CA ASP A 92 25.53 19.46 25.44
C ASP A 92 26.32 19.93 24.21
N THR A 93 27.19 19.08 23.64
CA THR A 93 27.94 19.39 22.41
C THR A 93 27.30 18.73 21.22
N PRO A 94 26.70 19.47 20.29
CA PRO A 94 26.08 18.87 19.10
C PRO A 94 27.13 18.18 18.23
N TYR A 95 26.77 16.99 17.73
CA TYR A 95 27.47 16.27 16.68
C TYR A 95 26.56 16.23 15.45
N GLU A 96 27.11 16.54 14.30
CA GLU A 96 26.37 16.55 13.03
C GLU A 96 27.15 15.77 11.97
N ASP A 97 26.43 14.99 11.19
CA ASP A 97 26.98 14.26 10.05
C ASP A 97 25.87 14.02 9.02
N ALA A 98 26.26 13.66 7.80
CA ALA A 98 25.34 13.33 6.73
C ALA A 98 25.82 12.08 5.99
N VAL A 99 24.89 11.21 5.62
CA VAL A 99 25.14 10.01 4.84
C VAL A 99 24.10 9.90 3.74
N THR A 100 24.43 9.18 2.69
CA THR A 100 23.48 8.87 1.62
C THR A 100 23.01 7.43 1.79
N LEU A 101 21.69 7.21 1.75
CA LEU A 101 21.07 5.89 1.67
C LEU A 101 20.38 5.76 0.31
N THR A 102 20.34 4.55 -0.22
CA THR A 102 19.71 4.25 -1.51
C THR A 102 18.47 3.37 -1.28
N VAL A 103 17.34 3.80 -1.80
CA VAL A 103 16.11 2.98 -1.79
C VAL A 103 16.32 1.82 -2.75
N PRO A 104 16.12 0.55 -2.35
CA PRO A 104 16.27 -0.58 -3.25
C PRO A 104 15.40 -0.44 -4.52
N GLU A 105 15.91 -0.89 -5.69
CA GLU A 105 15.13 -0.90 -6.94
C GLU A 105 13.84 -1.73 -6.83
N SER A 106 13.84 -2.76 -5.98
CA SER A 106 12.68 -3.62 -5.70
C SER A 106 11.83 -3.15 -4.53
N ALA A 107 12.06 -1.92 -4.01
CA ALA A 107 11.36 -1.42 -2.84
C ALA A 107 9.84 -1.38 -3.07
N ALA A 108 9.10 -1.93 -2.13
CA ALA A 108 7.66 -1.78 -2.09
C ALA A 108 7.29 -0.33 -1.75
N PRO A 109 6.29 0.28 -2.41
CA PRO A 109 5.87 1.63 -2.08
C PRO A 109 5.27 1.71 -0.67
N SER A 110 5.41 2.88 -0.03
CA SER A 110 4.73 3.16 1.22
C SER A 110 3.22 3.10 1.04
N ALA A 111 2.52 2.34 1.89
CA ALA A 111 1.10 2.10 1.79
C ALA A 111 0.46 2.00 3.18
N GLU A 112 -0.76 2.53 3.31
CA GLU A 112 -1.58 2.40 4.53
C GLU A 112 -2.97 1.94 4.09
N GLY A 113 -3.22 0.63 4.15
CA GLY A 113 -4.48 0.00 3.75
C GLY A 113 -5.36 -0.37 4.95
N GLU A 114 -6.40 -1.17 4.68
CA GLU A 114 -7.32 -1.68 5.71
C GLU A 114 -6.69 -2.83 6.52
N ILE A 115 -5.97 -3.71 5.83
CA ILE A 115 -5.33 -4.89 6.45
C ILE A 115 -3.84 -4.94 6.22
N THR A 116 -3.27 -3.96 5.50
CA THR A 116 -1.86 -3.92 5.11
C THR A 116 -1.28 -2.53 5.38
N SER A 117 -0.04 -2.50 5.87
CA SER A 117 0.72 -1.25 6.04
C SER A 117 2.16 -1.50 5.65
N VAL A 118 2.70 -0.64 4.79
CA VAL A 118 4.11 -0.66 4.37
C VAL A 118 4.73 0.68 4.71
N ARG A 119 5.76 0.65 5.55
CA ARG A 119 6.46 1.85 6.01
C ARG A 119 7.96 1.70 5.84
N TRP A 120 8.61 2.83 5.61
CA TRP A 120 10.05 2.92 5.53
C TRP A 120 10.59 3.89 6.57
N TRP A 121 11.66 3.48 7.24
CA TRP A 121 12.26 4.24 8.32
C TRP A 121 13.74 4.42 8.10
N ALA A 122 14.24 5.63 8.33
CA ALA A 122 15.65 5.86 8.62
C ALA A 122 15.83 5.82 10.13
N ILE A 123 16.61 4.87 10.63
CA ILE A 123 16.82 4.64 12.07
C ILE A 123 18.27 4.90 12.44
N ALA A 124 18.56 6.03 13.07
CA ALA A 124 19.88 6.30 13.63
C ALA A 124 20.02 5.59 14.99
N THR A 125 21.05 4.78 15.13
CA THR A 125 21.36 4.05 16.35
C THR A 125 22.75 4.42 16.86
N LEU A 126 22.83 4.94 18.09
CA LEU A 126 24.06 5.09 18.83
C LEU A 126 24.30 3.83 19.67
N VAL A 127 25.24 3.01 19.24
CA VAL A 127 25.64 1.77 19.94
C VAL A 127 26.57 2.15 21.07
N ARG A 128 26.13 1.91 22.31
CA ARG A 128 26.87 2.32 23.50
C ARG A 128 27.74 1.21 24.04
N GLN A 129 28.91 1.58 24.56
CA GLN A 129 29.77 0.60 25.25
C GLN A 129 29.08 0.00 26.48
N ARG A 130 28.23 0.77 27.15
CA ARG A 130 27.49 0.35 28.34
C ARG A 130 26.07 0.90 28.31
N GLY A 131 25.10 0.04 28.64
CA GLY A 131 23.70 0.40 28.71
C GLY A 131 22.95 0.05 27.42
N ARG A 132 21.75 0.63 27.26
CA ARG A 132 20.92 0.43 26.04
C ARG A 132 21.31 1.43 24.98
N ASP A 133 21.27 1.01 23.74
CA ASP A 133 21.44 1.88 22.60
C ASP A 133 20.36 2.97 22.56
N LEU A 134 20.72 4.10 21.97
CA LEU A 134 19.81 5.22 21.76
C LEU A 134 19.43 5.27 20.28
N ARG A 135 18.17 5.58 19.99
CA ARG A 135 17.64 5.56 18.62
C ARG A 135 16.86 6.83 18.33
N GLY A 136 17.01 7.31 17.10
CA GLY A 136 16.15 8.31 16.45
C GLY A 136 15.50 7.70 15.22
N TYR A 137 14.37 8.25 14.80
CA TYR A 137 13.57 7.73 13.69
C TYR A 137 13.12 8.87 12.80
N ALA A 138 13.17 8.67 11.50
CA ALA A 138 12.49 9.49 10.51
C ALA A 138 11.79 8.58 9.50
N GLU A 139 10.59 8.93 9.11
CA GLU A 139 9.83 8.19 8.11
C GLU A 139 10.22 8.67 6.71
N LEU A 140 10.45 7.73 5.80
CA LEU A 140 10.66 7.97 4.38
C LEU A 140 9.42 7.50 3.62
N THR A 141 8.89 8.33 2.74
CA THR A 141 7.84 7.91 1.82
C THR A 141 8.47 7.32 0.56
N VAL A 142 8.31 6.03 0.34
CA VAL A 142 8.70 5.39 -0.92
C VAL A 142 7.52 5.48 -1.89
N LEU A 143 7.78 6.14 -3.04
CA LEU A 143 6.77 6.34 -4.07
C LEU A 143 6.58 5.07 -4.90
N SER A 144 5.39 4.85 -5.43
CA SER A 144 5.17 3.80 -6.43
C SER A 144 5.61 4.29 -7.81
N GLU A 145 6.24 3.40 -8.58
CA GLU A 145 6.47 3.69 -10.00
C GLU A 145 5.17 3.60 -10.78
N ALA A 146 4.98 4.55 -11.71
CA ALA A 146 3.93 4.47 -12.70
C ALA A 146 4.20 3.29 -13.66
N GLY A 147 3.17 2.49 -13.99
CA GLY A 147 3.27 1.50 -15.07
C GLY A 147 3.62 0.06 -14.65
N GLN A 148 3.35 -0.38 -13.43
CA GLN A 148 3.28 -1.81 -13.18
C GLN A 148 2.18 -2.40 -14.08
N GLU A 149 2.57 -3.25 -15.05
CA GLU A 149 1.64 -3.96 -15.92
C GLU A 149 0.68 -4.82 -15.07
N LEU A 150 -0.48 -4.28 -14.82
CA LEU A 150 -1.60 -5.05 -14.32
C LEU A 150 -2.19 -5.77 -15.54
N GLY A 151 -2.42 -7.07 -15.39
CA GLY A 151 -2.82 -7.94 -16.51
C GLY A 151 -4.03 -7.44 -17.32
N PRO A 152 -4.31 -8.05 -18.47
CA PRO A 152 -5.29 -7.56 -19.41
C PRO A 152 -6.68 -7.44 -18.80
N ALA A 153 -7.45 -6.45 -19.28
CA ALA A 153 -8.86 -6.29 -18.95
C ALA A 153 -9.61 -7.64 -19.08
N VAL A 154 -10.26 -8.06 -18.01
CA VAL A 154 -10.97 -9.33 -18.02
C VAL A 154 -12.36 -9.10 -18.63
N VAL A 155 -12.57 -9.62 -19.83
CA VAL A 155 -13.91 -9.77 -20.39
C VAL A 155 -14.61 -10.89 -19.63
N ALA A 156 -15.63 -10.58 -18.86
CA ALA A 156 -16.44 -11.59 -18.20
C ALA A 156 -17.64 -11.96 -19.08
N THR A 157 -17.65 -13.20 -19.55
CA THR A 157 -18.82 -13.76 -20.24
C THR A 157 -19.68 -14.49 -19.23
N HIS A 158 -20.83 -13.93 -18.92
CA HIS A 158 -21.88 -14.65 -18.20
C HIS A 158 -22.91 -15.24 -19.18
N ARG A 159 -23.64 -16.28 -18.77
CA ARG A 159 -24.56 -17.08 -19.62
C ARG A 159 -25.49 -16.27 -20.51
N ASP A 160 -25.85 -15.05 -20.12
CA ASP A 160 -26.84 -14.23 -20.76
C ASP A 160 -26.34 -12.87 -21.26
N CYS A 161 -25.13 -12.46 -20.86
CA CYS A 161 -24.55 -11.17 -21.26
C CYS A 161 -23.02 -11.22 -21.22
N GLU A 162 -22.40 -10.61 -22.19
CA GLU A 162 -20.97 -10.31 -22.22
C GLU A 162 -20.76 -8.85 -21.74
N LEU A 163 -19.91 -8.68 -20.75
CA LEU A 163 -19.55 -7.37 -20.20
C LEU A 163 -18.08 -7.10 -20.43
N SER A 164 -17.75 -5.89 -20.85
CA SER A 164 -16.37 -5.41 -20.95
C SER A 164 -16.25 -3.97 -20.48
N PHE A 165 -15.08 -3.66 -19.93
CA PHE A 165 -14.67 -2.29 -19.62
C PHE A 165 -13.68 -1.80 -20.65
N GLU A 166 -13.86 -0.58 -21.08
CA GLU A 166 -12.88 0.20 -21.84
C GLU A 166 -12.52 1.41 -21.00
N LEU A 167 -11.33 1.39 -20.36
CA LEU A 167 -10.81 2.51 -19.61
C LEU A 167 -10.08 3.46 -20.56
N ASP A 168 -10.20 4.77 -20.33
CA ASP A 168 -9.51 5.78 -21.14
C ASP A 168 -7.99 5.77 -20.92
N ARG A 169 -7.56 5.29 -19.73
CA ARG A 169 -6.17 5.04 -19.35
C ARG A 169 -6.10 3.96 -18.26
N ASP A 170 -4.91 3.49 -17.97
CA ASP A 170 -4.63 2.41 -17.01
C ASP A 170 -3.75 2.83 -15.81
N ASP A 171 -3.40 4.12 -15.73
CA ASP A 171 -2.53 4.71 -14.71
C ASP A 171 -3.15 5.96 -14.10
N PHE A 172 -3.32 5.97 -12.77
CA PHE A 172 -4.04 6.99 -12.03
C PHE A 172 -3.32 7.39 -10.74
N GLY A 173 -3.42 8.66 -10.37
CA GLY A 173 -2.92 9.20 -9.11
C GLY A 173 -4.03 9.65 -8.16
N PRO A 174 -3.68 10.12 -6.96
CA PRO A 174 -4.61 10.64 -5.97
C PRO A 174 -5.52 11.73 -6.54
N GLY A 175 -6.82 11.65 -6.26
CA GLY A 175 -7.82 12.60 -6.74
C GLY A 175 -8.08 12.57 -8.25
N ASP A 176 -7.46 11.64 -8.99
CA ASP A 176 -7.75 11.48 -10.42
C ASP A 176 -9.16 10.91 -10.62
N ILE A 177 -9.66 11.09 -11.83
CA ILE A 177 -10.94 10.56 -12.25
C ILE A 177 -10.70 9.34 -13.14
N VAL A 178 -11.33 8.22 -12.79
CA VAL A 178 -11.35 7.00 -13.58
C VAL A 178 -12.52 7.10 -14.54
N GLU A 179 -12.23 7.35 -15.82
CA GLU A 179 -13.20 7.45 -16.90
C GLU A 179 -13.10 6.26 -17.84
N GLY A 180 -14.23 5.89 -18.43
CA GLY A 180 -14.27 4.80 -19.37
C GLY A 180 -15.70 4.50 -19.83
N THR A 181 -15.85 3.39 -20.54
CA THR A 181 -17.13 2.90 -21.05
C THR A 181 -17.37 1.46 -20.62
N LEU A 182 -18.52 1.20 -20.03
CA LEU A 182 -19.02 -0.15 -19.84
C LEU A 182 -19.80 -0.57 -21.07
N VAL A 183 -19.41 -1.69 -21.66
CA VAL A 183 -20.12 -2.30 -22.81
C VAL A 183 -20.77 -3.60 -22.37
N ALA A 184 -22.08 -3.71 -22.62
CA ALA A 184 -22.82 -4.94 -22.38
C ALA A 184 -23.43 -5.47 -23.68
N THR A 185 -23.08 -6.69 -24.07
CA THR A 185 -23.64 -7.37 -25.22
C THR A 185 -24.47 -8.58 -24.79
N PRO A 186 -25.81 -8.46 -24.72
CA PRO A 186 -26.67 -9.55 -24.27
C PRO A 186 -26.69 -10.69 -25.29
N ILE A 187 -26.57 -11.91 -24.80
CA ILE A 187 -26.74 -13.14 -25.59
C ILE A 187 -28.24 -13.45 -25.79
N ARG A 188 -29.05 -13.06 -24.78
CA ARG A 188 -30.49 -13.19 -24.77
C ARG A 188 -31.15 -11.90 -24.34
N ALA A 189 -32.41 -11.68 -24.75
CA ALA A 189 -33.19 -10.58 -24.24
C ALA A 189 -33.30 -10.65 -22.72
N CYS A 190 -32.90 -9.61 -22.03
CA CYS A 190 -33.04 -9.54 -20.59
C CYS A 190 -33.51 -8.15 -20.14
N ALA A 191 -34.30 -8.16 -19.05
CA ALA A 191 -34.62 -6.93 -18.32
C ALA A 191 -33.66 -6.80 -17.16
N VAL A 192 -32.93 -5.72 -17.15
CA VAL A 192 -31.94 -5.39 -16.13
C VAL A 192 -32.55 -4.41 -15.16
N ARG A 193 -32.48 -4.69 -13.86
CA ARG A 193 -32.98 -3.79 -12.82
C ARG A 193 -32.07 -2.59 -12.66
N GLU A 194 -30.79 -2.84 -12.64
CA GLU A 194 -29.75 -1.83 -12.42
C GLU A 194 -28.46 -2.22 -13.15
N VAL A 195 -27.80 -1.25 -13.73
CA VAL A 195 -26.42 -1.35 -14.22
C VAL A 195 -25.59 -0.39 -13.40
N ARG A 196 -24.57 -0.91 -12.70
CA ARG A 196 -23.74 -0.15 -11.77
C ARG A 196 -22.27 -0.45 -12.01
N VAL A 197 -21.44 0.57 -11.84
CA VAL A 197 -19.98 0.46 -11.83
C VAL A 197 -19.48 0.81 -10.43
N GLU A 198 -18.54 0.03 -9.93
CA GLU A 198 -17.92 0.21 -8.63
C GLU A 198 -16.40 0.32 -8.80
N LEU A 199 -15.79 1.22 -8.06
CA LEU A 199 -14.36 1.33 -7.88
C LEU A 199 -13.98 0.59 -6.60
N ILE A 200 -13.23 -0.50 -6.74
CA ILE A 200 -12.91 -1.40 -5.63
C ILE A 200 -11.41 -1.46 -5.41
N ARG A 201 -10.99 -1.21 -4.18
CA ARG A 201 -9.64 -1.52 -3.70
C ARG A 201 -9.65 -2.91 -3.08
N HIS A 202 -8.84 -3.80 -3.63
CA HIS A 202 -8.68 -5.17 -3.15
C HIS A 202 -7.34 -5.34 -2.47
N GLU A 203 -7.35 -5.73 -1.20
CA GLU A 203 -6.16 -6.07 -0.43
C GLU A 203 -6.18 -7.55 -0.08
N GLU A 204 -5.06 -8.23 -0.32
CA GLU A 204 -4.91 -9.66 -0.04
C GLU A 204 -3.59 -9.93 0.70
N VAL A 205 -3.67 -10.74 1.75
CA VAL A 205 -2.54 -11.27 2.50
C VAL A 205 -2.33 -12.75 2.20
N PRO A 206 -1.14 -13.18 1.77
CA PRO A 206 -0.89 -14.55 1.38
C PRO A 206 -0.79 -15.46 2.62
N ARG A 207 -1.92 -15.90 3.12
CA ARG A 207 -2.00 -16.94 4.15
C ARG A 207 -3.04 -17.97 3.77
N ASP A 208 -2.80 -19.21 4.20
CA ASP A 208 -3.61 -20.40 3.90
C ASP A 208 -5.10 -20.26 4.28
N GLU A 209 -5.45 -19.24 5.04
CA GLU A 209 -6.82 -18.96 5.47
C GLU A 209 -7.48 -17.80 4.70
N GLY A 210 -6.84 -17.30 3.64
CA GLY A 210 -7.42 -16.39 2.66
C GLY A 210 -8.06 -15.14 3.27
N ASN A 211 -7.25 -14.20 3.71
CA ASN A 211 -7.75 -12.89 4.09
C ASN A 211 -7.59 -11.94 2.92
N ALA A 212 -8.71 -11.58 2.37
CA ALA A 212 -8.83 -10.49 1.42
C ALA A 212 -9.92 -9.53 1.91
N VAL A 213 -9.75 -8.26 1.62
CA VAL A 213 -10.73 -7.21 1.87
C VAL A 213 -10.96 -6.46 0.58
N ASP A 214 -12.25 -6.33 0.21
CA ASP A 214 -12.70 -5.46 -0.86
C ASP A 214 -13.29 -4.20 -0.22
N VAL A 215 -12.76 -3.04 -0.57
CA VAL A 215 -13.25 -1.73 -0.14
C VAL A 215 -13.81 -1.01 -1.35
N THR A 216 -15.12 -0.74 -1.36
CA THR A 216 -15.74 0.10 -2.40
C THR A 216 -15.43 1.55 -2.08
N GLU A 217 -14.63 2.19 -2.93
CA GLU A 217 -14.20 3.57 -2.76
C GLU A 217 -15.16 4.57 -3.42
N ASP A 218 -15.75 4.16 -4.55
CA ASP A 218 -16.76 4.95 -5.26
C ASP A 218 -17.68 4.04 -6.07
N GLU A 219 -18.89 4.52 -6.38
CA GLU A 219 -19.87 3.79 -7.20
C GLU A 219 -20.74 4.73 -8.02
N ALA A 220 -21.15 4.27 -9.21
CA ALA A 220 -22.07 4.98 -10.07
C ALA A 220 -23.13 4.08 -10.68
N THR A 221 -24.41 4.45 -10.54
CA THR A 221 -25.51 3.79 -11.25
C THR A 221 -25.63 4.38 -12.66
N LEU A 222 -25.45 3.55 -13.66
CA LEU A 222 -25.44 3.94 -15.08
C LEU A 222 -26.80 3.86 -15.72
N ALA A 223 -27.62 2.87 -15.32
CA ALA A 223 -28.96 2.72 -15.83
C ALA A 223 -29.83 1.92 -14.86
N GLU A 224 -31.15 2.19 -14.89
CA GLU A 224 -32.16 1.47 -14.12
C GLU A 224 -33.32 1.03 -15.02
N GLY A 225 -33.86 -0.16 -14.76
CA GLY A 225 -35.06 -0.68 -15.42
C GLY A 225 -34.94 -0.81 -16.93
N VAL A 226 -33.76 -1.16 -17.44
CA VAL A 226 -33.50 -1.25 -18.89
C VAL A 226 -33.78 -2.62 -19.46
N SER A 227 -34.30 -2.65 -20.71
CA SER A 227 -34.42 -3.87 -21.48
C SER A 227 -33.32 -3.95 -22.51
N LEU A 228 -32.51 -5.00 -22.45
CA LEU A 228 -31.40 -5.24 -23.34
C LEU A 228 -31.80 -6.24 -24.43
N SER A 229 -31.50 -5.89 -25.70
CA SER A 229 -31.81 -6.70 -26.90
C SER A 229 -30.61 -7.58 -27.25
N PRO A 230 -30.86 -8.87 -27.66
CA PRO A 230 -29.80 -9.79 -27.98
C PRO A 230 -28.91 -9.30 -29.12
N GLY A 231 -27.61 -9.46 -28.95
CA GLY A 231 -26.60 -9.13 -29.97
C GLY A 231 -26.41 -7.66 -30.27
N LEU A 232 -27.11 -6.74 -29.56
CA LEU A 232 -26.90 -5.33 -29.66
C LEU A 232 -26.03 -4.85 -28.48
N PRO A 233 -24.86 -4.25 -28.72
CA PRO A 233 -24.07 -3.66 -27.65
C PRO A 233 -24.80 -2.46 -27.07
N HIS A 234 -24.79 -2.37 -25.77
CA HIS A 234 -25.25 -1.23 -25.01
C HIS A 234 -24.03 -0.64 -24.30
N GLU A 235 -23.83 0.68 -24.47
CA GLU A 235 -22.66 1.38 -23.99
C GLU A 235 -23.09 2.46 -22.99
N TRP A 236 -22.37 2.52 -21.85
CA TRP A 236 -22.57 3.54 -20.84
C TRP A 236 -21.21 4.12 -20.47
N PRO A 237 -20.99 5.41 -20.75
CA PRO A 237 -19.83 6.10 -20.19
C PRO A 237 -19.97 6.20 -18.68
N PHE A 238 -18.86 6.11 -17.97
CA PHE A 238 -18.82 6.25 -16.53
C PHE A 238 -17.68 7.14 -16.10
N ARG A 239 -17.81 7.64 -14.89
CA ARG A 239 -16.83 8.43 -14.18
C ARG A 239 -16.88 8.06 -12.71
N LEU A 240 -15.72 7.71 -12.12
CA LEU A 240 -15.53 7.40 -10.72
C LEU A 240 -14.38 8.24 -10.16
N ASP A 241 -14.51 8.74 -8.96
CA ASP A 241 -13.52 9.59 -8.32
C ASP A 241 -12.57 8.72 -7.46
N LEU A 242 -11.25 8.80 -7.72
CA LEU A 242 -10.24 8.24 -6.85
C LEU A 242 -10.09 9.13 -5.59
N PRO A 243 -9.93 8.53 -4.41
CA PRO A 243 -9.72 9.32 -3.20
C PRO A 243 -8.44 10.15 -3.27
N GLU A 244 -8.39 11.25 -2.52
CA GLU A 244 -7.20 12.11 -2.36
C GLU A 244 -6.03 11.39 -1.69
N ILE A 245 -6.32 10.37 -0.89
CA ILE A 245 -5.32 9.48 -0.28
C ILE A 245 -5.51 8.10 -0.88
N VAL A 246 -4.60 7.74 -1.77
CA VAL A 246 -4.62 6.46 -2.48
C VAL A 246 -3.64 5.50 -1.84
N VAL A 247 -4.12 4.28 -1.54
CA VAL A 247 -3.23 3.15 -1.29
C VAL A 247 -2.69 2.71 -2.64
N PRO A 248 -1.37 2.81 -2.89
CA PRO A 248 -0.82 2.47 -4.20
C PRO A 248 -1.01 1.00 -4.53
N SER A 249 -1.08 0.68 -5.81
CA SER A 249 -1.00 -0.70 -6.26
C SER A 249 0.32 -1.31 -5.82
N LEU A 250 0.25 -2.38 -5.05
CA LEU A 250 1.37 -3.03 -4.42
C LEU A 250 1.45 -4.48 -4.87
N ARG A 251 2.54 -4.83 -5.55
CA ARG A 251 2.91 -6.20 -5.86
C ARG A 251 4.42 -6.31 -5.80
N SER A 252 4.93 -6.78 -4.68
CA SER A 252 6.36 -6.94 -4.47
C SER A 252 6.65 -8.34 -3.93
N ASP A 253 7.77 -8.93 -4.38
CA ASP A 253 8.26 -10.21 -3.84
C ASP A 253 8.70 -10.07 -2.36
N GLN A 254 9.04 -8.86 -1.91
CA GLN A 254 9.36 -8.55 -0.53
C GLN A 254 8.10 -8.40 0.32
N SER A 255 7.05 -7.81 -0.25
CA SER A 255 5.77 -7.66 0.42
C SER A 255 4.97 -8.95 0.26
N ARG A 256 4.59 -9.56 1.37
CA ARG A 256 3.66 -10.70 1.39
C ARG A 256 2.21 -10.27 1.22
N VAL A 257 1.99 -9.04 0.79
CA VAL A 257 0.68 -8.45 0.62
C VAL A 257 0.55 -7.89 -0.79
N THR A 258 -0.65 -7.90 -1.32
CA THR A 258 -0.98 -7.27 -2.59
C THR A 258 -2.10 -6.26 -2.37
N CYS A 259 -1.98 -5.09 -2.99
CA CYS A 259 -3.07 -4.14 -3.14
C CYS A 259 -3.31 -3.93 -4.63
N SER A 260 -4.53 -4.08 -5.08
CA SER A 260 -4.92 -3.85 -6.47
C SER A 260 -6.22 -3.07 -6.54
N TRP A 261 -6.35 -2.27 -7.60
CA TRP A 261 -7.55 -1.51 -7.88
C TRP A 261 -8.32 -2.17 -9.02
N GLN A 262 -9.64 -2.21 -8.89
CA GLN A 262 -10.50 -2.90 -9.83
C GLN A 262 -11.74 -2.05 -10.11
N GLY A 263 -12.07 -1.88 -11.39
CA GLY A 263 -13.42 -1.49 -11.80
C GLY A 263 -14.31 -2.74 -11.83
N SER A 264 -15.44 -2.72 -11.16
CA SER A 264 -16.43 -3.81 -11.17
C SER A 264 -17.74 -3.30 -11.72
N ALA A 265 -18.36 -4.05 -12.66
CA ALA A 265 -19.70 -3.75 -13.13
C ALA A 265 -20.65 -4.87 -12.74
N ARG A 266 -21.84 -4.48 -12.28
CA ARG A 266 -22.94 -5.39 -11.94
C ARG A 266 -24.12 -5.11 -12.83
N GLY A 267 -24.63 -6.16 -13.49
CA GLY A 267 -25.92 -6.14 -14.18
C GLY A 267 -26.87 -7.07 -13.46
N ASP A 268 -27.89 -6.52 -12.81
CA ASP A 268 -28.93 -7.29 -12.10
C ASP A 268 -30.07 -7.64 -13.05
N CYS A 269 -30.04 -8.83 -13.61
CA CYS A 269 -31.18 -9.35 -14.38
C CYS A 269 -32.26 -9.91 -13.43
N ALA A 270 -33.52 -9.55 -13.63
CA ALA A 270 -34.65 -9.87 -12.74
C ALA A 270 -34.89 -11.37 -12.47
N ARG A 271 -34.16 -12.26 -13.12
CA ARG A 271 -34.24 -13.73 -12.98
C ARG A 271 -32.90 -14.46 -13.00
N THR A 272 -31.74 -13.76 -13.03
CA THR A 272 -30.44 -14.39 -13.20
C THR A 272 -29.39 -13.78 -12.30
N ILE A 273 -28.40 -14.58 -11.95
CA ILE A 273 -27.20 -14.33 -11.19
C ILE A 273 -26.48 -13.08 -11.73
N GLU A 274 -26.01 -12.25 -10.85
CA GLU A 274 -25.16 -11.08 -11.09
C GLU A 274 -24.03 -11.39 -12.11
N SER A 275 -23.95 -10.58 -13.14
CA SER A 275 -22.83 -10.62 -14.09
C SER A 275 -21.79 -9.61 -13.66
N HIS A 276 -20.57 -10.06 -13.42
CA HIS A 276 -19.45 -9.20 -13.00
C HIS A 276 -18.38 -9.16 -14.09
N CYS A 277 -17.91 -7.97 -14.39
CA CYS A 277 -16.69 -7.75 -15.15
C CYS A 277 -15.74 -6.91 -14.30
N ARG A 278 -14.45 -7.21 -14.35
CA ARG A 278 -13.43 -6.48 -13.61
C ARG A 278 -12.37 -6.01 -14.57
N SER A 279 -11.98 -4.75 -14.46
CA SER A 279 -10.77 -4.21 -15.08
C SER A 279 -9.81 -3.78 -13.99
N MET A 280 -8.56 -4.16 -14.13
CA MET A 280 -7.50 -3.76 -13.20
C MET A 280 -6.75 -2.57 -13.76
N PHE A 281 -6.34 -1.66 -12.90
CA PHE A 281 -5.53 -0.52 -13.26
C PHE A 281 -4.49 -0.23 -12.16
N THR A 282 -3.48 0.55 -12.49
CA THR A 282 -2.45 0.96 -11.54
C THR A 282 -2.83 2.27 -10.87
N ALA A 283 -2.85 2.29 -9.55
CA ALA A 283 -2.91 3.51 -8.77
C ALA A 283 -1.53 3.79 -8.15
N HIS A 284 -1.04 5.01 -8.32
CA HIS A 284 0.27 5.40 -7.82
C HIS A 284 0.19 6.67 -6.96
N ARG A 285 1.11 6.80 -6.01
CA ARG A 285 1.28 8.01 -5.21
C ARG A 285 2.14 8.99 -6.00
N ARG A 286 1.59 10.14 -6.37
CA ARG A 286 2.34 11.20 -7.05
C ARG A 286 3.11 12.04 -6.03
N ARG A 287 4.30 12.51 -6.43
CA ARG A 287 5.00 13.58 -5.72
C ARG A 287 4.14 14.83 -5.82
N ILE A 288 3.74 15.38 -4.68
CA ILE A 288 3.05 16.68 -4.65
C ILE A 288 4.12 17.71 -5.05
N ALA A 289 3.96 18.31 -6.22
CA ALA A 289 4.82 19.42 -6.63
C ALA A 289 4.63 20.57 -5.62
N ALA A 290 5.71 20.93 -4.94
CA ALA A 290 5.75 22.02 -3.96
C ALA A 290 5.62 23.37 -4.66
#